data_cf166008e631c1e42b1d61b7fc45b74e
#
_entry.id   cf166008e631c1e42b1d61b7fc45b74e
#
_cell.length_a   1.000
_cell.length_b   1.000
_cell.length_c   1.000
_cell.angle_alpha   90.00
_cell.angle_beta   90.00
_cell.angle_gamma   90.00
#
_symmetry.space_group_name_H-M   'P 1'
#
loop_
_entity.id
_entity.type
_entity.pdbx_description
1 polymer ?
#
loop_
_entity_poly.entity_id
_entity_poly.type
_entity_poly.pdbx_seq_one_letter_code
_entity_poly.pdbx_strand_id
1 'polypeptide(L)'
;MKNRIFIGEFIGSCFLVMIIVGSGIMAENLTNDNALRLTANTLATGAGLFVLITAFADISGAHFNPFVSLAMYLTKKIKGKLLIAYIPAQILGCLLGVMLANVFFEHNIIELSTKSRDGFNIFLAEIVATFGLVFIIFATLKDGKTTVAACVATYITAGYWFTSSTSFANPAVAIARTFTESFTGINYLNTPTYIIAELIDALVAVLLIKKLLLK
;
A
#
# COMPACT_ATOMS: atom_id res chain seq x y z
N MET A 1 11.23 20.08 -8.44
CA MET A 1 11.23 19.04 -7.38
C MET A 1 9.82 18.61 -6.99
N LYS A 2 8.91 19.49 -6.49
CA LYS A 2 7.54 19.09 -6.10
C LYS A 2 6.75 18.41 -7.22
N ASN A 3 6.76 18.96 -8.44
CA ASN A 3 6.03 18.37 -9.59
C ASN A 3 6.55 16.97 -9.95
N ARG A 4 7.87 16.75 -9.89
CA ARG A 4 8.48 15.44 -10.15
C ARG A 4 8.05 14.40 -9.12
N ILE A 5 8.02 14.79 -7.82
CA ILE A 5 7.52 13.95 -6.74
C ILE A 5 6.05 13.64 -6.97
N PHE A 6 5.22 14.67 -7.21
CA PHE A 6 3.79 14.48 -7.43
C PHE A 6 3.51 13.50 -8.57
N ILE A 7 4.14 13.71 -9.74
CA ILE A 7 3.94 12.86 -10.91
C ILE A 7 4.41 11.43 -10.62
N GLY A 8 5.59 11.24 -10.01
CA GLY A 8 6.13 9.92 -9.68
C GLY A 8 5.25 9.15 -8.69
N GLU A 9 4.80 9.80 -7.62
CA GLU A 9 3.90 9.17 -6.64
C GLU A 9 2.52 8.88 -7.23
N PHE A 10 1.97 9.80 -8.02
CA PHE A 10 0.67 9.62 -8.68
C PHE A 10 0.69 8.41 -9.62
N ILE A 11 1.67 8.35 -10.53
CA ILE A 11 1.79 7.25 -11.50
C ILE A 11 2.07 5.93 -10.76
N GLY A 12 3.04 5.92 -9.83
CA GLY A 12 3.39 4.71 -9.10
C GLY A 12 2.25 4.17 -8.24
N SER A 13 1.50 5.05 -7.55
CA SER A 13 0.33 4.64 -6.77
C SER A 13 -0.83 4.17 -7.66
N CYS A 14 -1.00 4.77 -8.83
CA CYS A 14 -1.97 4.32 -9.83
C CYS A 14 -1.67 2.90 -10.30
N PHE A 15 -0.44 2.63 -10.72
CA PHE A 15 -0.03 1.27 -11.11
C PHE A 15 -0.12 0.28 -9.96
N LEU A 16 0.27 0.69 -8.74
CA LEU A 16 0.18 -0.18 -7.57
C LEU A 16 -1.24 -0.69 -7.36
N VAL A 17 -2.24 0.20 -7.35
CA VAL A 17 -3.64 -0.21 -7.15
C VAL A 17 -4.19 -0.97 -8.36
N MET A 18 -3.81 -0.59 -9.59
CA MET A 18 -4.18 -1.38 -10.78
C MET A 18 -3.68 -2.83 -10.66
N ILE A 19 -2.45 -3.03 -10.18
CA ILE A 19 -1.88 -4.37 -9.99
C ILE A 19 -2.66 -5.12 -8.90
N ILE A 20 -2.90 -4.49 -7.74
CA ILE A 20 -3.62 -5.11 -6.63
C ILE A 20 -5.05 -5.50 -7.05
N VAL A 21 -5.80 -4.55 -7.59
CA VAL A 21 -7.22 -4.76 -7.91
C VAL A 21 -7.36 -5.61 -9.16
N GLY A 22 -6.63 -5.29 -10.22
CA GLY A 22 -6.72 -6.04 -11.47
C GLY A 22 -6.32 -7.50 -11.34
N SER A 23 -5.22 -7.80 -10.61
CA SER A 23 -4.85 -9.21 -10.37
C SER A 23 -5.85 -9.94 -9.48
N GLY A 24 -6.51 -9.22 -8.57
CA GLY A 24 -7.57 -9.78 -7.74
C GLY A 24 -8.81 -10.15 -8.58
N ILE A 25 -9.26 -9.25 -9.45
CA ILE A 25 -10.39 -9.50 -10.36
C ILE A 25 -10.04 -10.65 -11.35
N MET A 26 -8.85 -10.62 -11.93
CA MET A 26 -8.40 -11.70 -12.82
C MET A 26 -8.41 -13.05 -12.11
N ALA A 27 -7.90 -13.13 -10.90
CA ALA A 27 -7.91 -14.35 -10.11
C ALA A 27 -9.33 -14.82 -9.77
N GLU A 28 -10.23 -13.87 -9.48
CA GLU A 28 -11.64 -14.16 -9.22
C GLU A 28 -12.37 -14.71 -10.45
N ASN A 29 -12.03 -14.22 -11.64
CA ASN A 29 -12.57 -14.70 -12.91
C ASN A 29 -12.05 -16.09 -13.29
N LEU A 30 -10.84 -16.47 -12.85
CA LEU A 30 -10.19 -17.72 -13.24
C LEU A 30 -10.46 -18.89 -12.30
N THR A 31 -10.79 -18.64 -11.03
CA THR A 31 -10.96 -19.72 -10.05
C THR A 31 -11.90 -19.31 -8.92
N ASN A 32 -12.56 -20.30 -8.32
CA ASN A 32 -13.34 -20.14 -7.09
C ASN A 32 -12.54 -20.49 -5.82
N ASP A 33 -11.32 -21.02 -5.97
CA ASP A 33 -10.45 -21.34 -4.84
C ASP A 33 -9.82 -20.05 -4.26
N ASN A 34 -10.15 -19.73 -3.02
CA ASN A 34 -9.66 -18.53 -2.35
C ASN A 34 -8.14 -18.56 -2.10
N ALA A 35 -7.53 -19.75 -1.93
CA ALA A 35 -6.09 -19.84 -1.76
C ALA A 35 -5.37 -19.54 -3.08
N LEU A 36 -5.88 -19.99 -4.21
CA LEU A 36 -5.35 -19.64 -5.53
C LEU A 36 -5.55 -18.15 -5.85
N ARG A 37 -6.75 -17.60 -5.54
CA ARG A 37 -7.00 -16.14 -5.69
C ARG A 37 -5.97 -15.33 -4.90
N LEU A 38 -5.78 -15.68 -3.63
CA LEU A 38 -4.82 -15.00 -2.77
C LEU A 38 -3.40 -15.16 -3.29
N THR A 39 -3.00 -16.35 -3.72
CA THR A 39 -1.67 -16.65 -4.28
C THR A 39 -1.39 -15.78 -5.50
N ALA A 40 -2.29 -15.75 -6.48
CA ALA A 40 -2.13 -14.98 -7.70
C ALA A 40 -2.03 -13.46 -7.39
N ASN A 41 -2.93 -12.96 -6.56
CA ASN A 41 -2.94 -11.55 -6.15
C ASN A 41 -1.67 -11.17 -5.38
N THR A 42 -1.20 -12.02 -4.47
CA THR A 42 0.03 -11.83 -3.69
C THR A 42 1.26 -11.76 -4.58
N LEU A 43 1.42 -12.70 -5.51
CA LEU A 43 2.57 -12.74 -6.41
C LEU A 43 2.60 -11.54 -7.35
N ALA A 44 1.46 -11.17 -7.93
CA ALA A 44 1.35 -9.98 -8.79
C ALA A 44 1.68 -8.71 -8.01
N THR A 45 1.16 -8.55 -6.79
CA THR A 45 1.42 -7.38 -5.95
C THR A 45 2.89 -7.29 -5.55
N GLY A 46 3.50 -8.39 -5.11
CA GLY A 46 4.92 -8.42 -4.75
C GLY A 46 5.82 -8.08 -5.93
N ALA A 47 5.61 -8.71 -7.08
CA ALA A 47 6.36 -8.42 -8.30
C ALA A 47 6.18 -6.95 -8.73
N GLY A 48 4.96 -6.44 -8.70
CA GLY A 48 4.64 -5.06 -9.01
C GLY A 48 5.34 -4.07 -8.09
N LEU A 49 5.27 -4.29 -6.77
CA LEU A 49 5.96 -3.45 -5.79
C LEU A 49 7.47 -3.40 -6.05
N PHE A 50 8.10 -4.54 -6.28
CA PHE A 50 9.53 -4.58 -6.59
C PHE A 50 9.89 -3.71 -7.79
N VAL A 51 9.16 -3.85 -8.89
CA VAL A 51 9.39 -3.08 -10.12
C VAL A 51 9.11 -1.60 -9.90
N LEU A 52 7.97 -1.26 -9.28
CA LEU A 52 7.58 0.14 -9.07
C LEU A 52 8.54 0.88 -8.13
N ILE A 53 8.92 0.26 -7.01
CA ILE A 53 9.88 0.88 -6.09
C ILE A 53 11.22 1.08 -6.80
N THR A 54 11.71 0.07 -7.51
CA THR A 54 13.00 0.16 -8.25
C THR A 54 12.95 1.27 -9.29
N ALA A 55 11.88 1.38 -10.07
CA ALA A 55 11.76 2.35 -11.16
C ALA A 55 11.59 3.79 -10.66
N PHE A 56 10.83 3.99 -9.57
CA PHE A 56 10.45 5.32 -9.11
C PHE A 56 11.30 5.85 -7.95
N ALA A 57 12.18 5.04 -7.35
CA ALA A 57 12.99 5.46 -6.20
C ALA A 57 13.79 6.75 -6.47
N ASP A 58 14.42 6.89 -7.66
CA ASP A 58 15.17 8.09 -8.05
C ASP A 58 14.27 9.23 -8.53
N ILE A 59 13.00 8.97 -8.79
CA ILE A 59 12.04 9.97 -9.29
C ILE A 59 11.37 10.69 -8.14
N SER A 60 10.75 9.94 -7.23
CA SER A 60 9.94 10.48 -6.14
C SER A 60 10.36 9.99 -4.75
N GLY A 61 11.18 8.94 -4.67
CA GLY A 61 11.44 8.18 -3.46
C GLY A 61 10.58 6.92 -3.36
N ALA A 62 9.60 6.76 -4.26
CA ALA A 62 8.70 5.60 -4.36
C ALA A 62 8.03 5.24 -3.03
N HIS A 63 7.46 6.23 -2.35
CA HIS A 63 6.75 5.98 -1.09
C HIS A 63 5.42 5.27 -1.33
N PHE A 64 4.62 5.73 -2.30
CA PHE A 64 3.29 5.21 -2.68
C PHE A 64 2.32 4.99 -1.51
N ASN A 65 2.64 5.59 -0.37
CA ASN A 65 1.96 5.35 0.90
C ASN A 65 2.03 6.62 1.78
N PRO A 66 0.89 7.19 2.18
CA PRO A 66 0.85 8.37 3.05
C PRO A 66 1.60 8.18 4.38
N PHE A 67 1.52 7.00 5.00
CA PHE A 67 2.16 6.79 6.29
C PHE A 67 3.66 6.50 6.17
N VAL A 68 4.13 5.94 5.07
CA VAL A 68 5.56 5.91 4.73
C VAL A 68 6.07 7.34 4.57
N SER A 69 5.33 8.20 3.85
CA SER A 69 5.70 9.61 3.67
C SER A 69 5.72 10.37 5.00
N LEU A 70 4.75 10.10 5.87
CA LEU A 70 4.71 10.65 7.22
C LEU A 70 5.91 10.19 8.07
N ALA A 71 6.24 8.90 8.04
CA ALA A 71 7.41 8.35 8.75
C ALA A 71 8.72 8.98 8.28
N MET A 72 8.89 9.16 6.96
CA MET A 72 10.04 9.87 6.38
C MET A 72 10.13 11.32 6.85
N TYR A 73 9.00 12.01 6.99
CA TYR A 73 8.95 13.37 7.55
C TYR A 73 9.30 13.38 9.04
N LEU A 74 8.67 12.54 9.84
CA LEU A 74 8.89 12.48 11.30
C LEU A 74 10.31 12.09 11.68
N THR A 75 11.01 11.38 10.81
CA THR A 75 12.44 11.01 10.94
C THR A 75 13.38 12.01 10.25
N LYS A 76 12.86 13.14 9.75
CA LYS A 76 13.61 14.24 9.09
C LYS A 76 14.30 13.81 7.78
N LYS A 77 13.88 12.71 7.16
CA LYS A 77 14.38 12.30 5.83
C LYS A 77 13.81 13.16 4.70
N ILE A 78 12.60 13.72 4.87
CA ILE A 78 12.00 14.69 3.95
C ILE A 78 11.51 15.93 4.72
N LYS A 79 11.37 17.05 3.98
CA LYS A 79 10.81 18.28 4.55
C LYS A 79 9.28 18.22 4.57
N GLY A 80 8.63 18.70 5.64
CA GLY A 80 7.17 18.63 5.81
C GLY A 80 6.36 19.26 4.67
N LYS A 81 6.89 20.33 4.04
CA LYS A 81 6.27 20.95 2.86
C LYS A 81 6.13 20.00 1.63
N LEU A 82 6.83 18.87 1.62
CA LEU A 82 6.73 17.89 0.56
C LEU A 82 5.53 16.95 0.76
N LEU A 83 5.01 16.79 1.98
CA LEU A 83 3.81 15.98 2.23
C LEU A 83 2.61 16.45 1.40
N ILE A 84 2.52 17.75 1.11
CA ILE A 84 1.49 18.34 0.23
C ILE A 84 1.60 17.80 -1.21
N ALA A 85 2.78 17.36 -1.63
CA ALA A 85 2.96 16.72 -2.94
C ALA A 85 2.76 15.20 -2.87
N TYR A 86 3.22 14.56 -1.80
CA TYR A 86 3.14 13.11 -1.63
C TYR A 86 1.70 12.63 -1.42
N ILE A 87 1.04 13.09 -0.35
CA ILE A 87 -0.24 12.51 0.10
C ILE A 87 -1.36 12.66 -0.96
N PRO A 88 -1.61 13.87 -1.55
CA PRO A 88 -2.63 13.99 -2.58
C PRO A 88 -2.30 13.17 -3.84
N ALA A 89 -1.02 13.11 -4.25
CA ALA A 89 -0.62 12.32 -5.41
C ALA A 89 -0.90 10.83 -5.21
N GLN A 90 -0.58 10.30 -4.03
CA GLN A 90 -0.81 8.91 -3.67
C GLN A 90 -2.30 8.58 -3.64
N ILE A 91 -3.13 9.40 -3.00
CA ILE A 91 -4.59 9.17 -2.94
C ILE A 91 -5.21 9.25 -4.34
N LEU A 92 -4.92 10.31 -5.10
CA LEU A 92 -5.48 10.50 -6.44
C LEU A 92 -4.99 9.41 -7.41
N GLY A 93 -3.71 9.00 -7.29
CA GLY A 93 -3.17 7.89 -8.07
C GLY A 93 -3.88 6.58 -7.75
N CYS A 94 -4.06 6.24 -6.48
CA CYS A 94 -4.79 5.04 -6.06
C CYS A 94 -6.24 5.04 -6.55
N LEU A 95 -6.94 6.18 -6.46
CA LEU A 95 -8.30 6.32 -6.98
C LEU A 95 -8.37 6.10 -8.49
N LEU A 96 -7.47 6.71 -9.26
CA LEU A 96 -7.40 6.44 -10.70
C LEU A 96 -7.08 4.98 -10.99
N GLY A 97 -6.18 4.38 -10.22
CA GLY A 97 -5.76 2.99 -10.38
C GLY A 97 -6.91 2.00 -10.20
N VAL A 98 -7.77 2.19 -9.18
CA VAL A 98 -8.94 1.32 -9.00
C VAL A 98 -9.96 1.50 -10.12
N MET A 99 -10.22 2.75 -10.55
CA MET A 99 -11.13 3.03 -11.65
C MET A 99 -10.68 2.36 -12.96
N LEU A 100 -9.39 2.45 -13.27
CA LEU A 100 -8.84 1.80 -14.47
C LEU A 100 -8.90 0.27 -14.36
N ALA A 101 -8.57 -0.29 -13.19
CA ALA A 101 -8.70 -1.73 -12.97
C ALA A 101 -10.14 -2.22 -13.18
N ASN A 102 -11.12 -1.52 -12.62
CA ASN A 102 -12.53 -1.85 -12.84
C ASN A 102 -12.89 -1.83 -14.34
N VAL A 103 -12.51 -0.77 -15.06
CA VAL A 103 -12.79 -0.65 -16.51
C VAL A 103 -12.13 -1.75 -17.32
N PHE A 104 -10.91 -2.17 -17.01
CA PHE A 104 -10.21 -3.25 -17.72
C PHE A 104 -10.94 -4.59 -17.65
N PHE A 105 -11.75 -4.79 -16.64
CA PHE A 105 -12.51 -6.02 -16.40
C PHE A 105 -14.02 -5.84 -16.58
N GLU A 106 -14.45 -4.78 -17.27
CA GLU A 106 -15.86 -4.50 -17.59
C GLU A 106 -16.75 -4.28 -16.34
N HIS A 107 -16.15 -3.91 -15.22
CA HIS A 107 -16.86 -3.43 -14.03
C HIS A 107 -17.24 -1.95 -14.19
N ASN A 108 -18.21 -1.47 -13.41
CA ASN A 108 -18.49 -0.04 -13.33
C ASN A 108 -17.25 0.72 -12.85
N ILE A 109 -17.03 1.94 -13.39
CA ILE A 109 -15.87 2.78 -13.05
C ILE A 109 -15.71 2.93 -11.53
N ILE A 110 -16.83 3.08 -10.82
CA ILE A 110 -16.92 3.15 -9.35
C ILE A 110 -17.97 2.13 -8.91
N GLU A 111 -17.55 1.19 -8.09
CA GLU A 111 -18.42 0.19 -7.48
C GLU A 111 -18.11 0.14 -5.98
N LEU A 112 -19.08 0.55 -5.14
CA LEU A 112 -18.86 0.50 -3.69
C LEU A 112 -18.84 -0.94 -3.20
N SER A 113 -17.74 -1.33 -2.56
CA SER A 113 -17.58 -2.66 -2.02
C SER A 113 -18.49 -2.94 -0.83
N THR A 114 -19.16 -4.06 -0.88
CA THR A 114 -19.96 -4.61 0.23
C THR A 114 -19.14 -5.55 1.12
N LYS A 115 -17.91 -5.87 0.72
CA LYS A 115 -17.06 -6.86 1.39
C LYS A 115 -16.64 -6.39 2.78
N SER A 116 -17.22 -7.01 3.80
CA SER A 116 -16.84 -6.72 5.18
C SER A 116 -15.42 -7.24 5.48
N ARG A 117 -14.62 -6.36 6.06
CA ARG A 117 -13.30 -6.66 6.63
C ARG A 117 -13.23 -5.99 8.01
N ASP A 118 -13.81 -6.66 8.99
CA ASP A 118 -14.07 -6.12 10.31
C ASP A 118 -13.57 -7.07 11.41
N GLY A 119 -13.35 -6.53 12.59
CA GLY A 119 -12.97 -7.27 13.78
C GLY A 119 -11.63 -6.85 14.38
N PHE A 120 -11.49 -7.11 15.70
CA PHE A 120 -10.30 -6.77 16.45
C PHE A 120 -9.04 -7.49 15.93
N ASN A 121 -9.17 -8.71 15.45
CA ASN A 121 -8.09 -9.46 14.82
C ASN A 121 -7.56 -8.78 13.55
N ILE A 122 -8.44 -8.20 12.74
CA ILE A 122 -8.08 -7.46 11.53
C ILE A 122 -7.41 -6.14 11.89
N PHE A 123 -7.95 -5.41 12.88
CA PHE A 123 -7.33 -4.20 13.41
C PHE A 123 -5.90 -4.45 13.90
N LEU A 124 -5.71 -5.50 14.71
CA LEU A 124 -4.39 -5.87 15.21
C LEU A 124 -3.45 -6.32 14.07
N ALA A 125 -3.97 -7.03 13.06
CA ALA A 125 -3.20 -7.45 11.90
C ALA A 125 -2.68 -6.26 11.09
N GLU A 126 -3.48 -5.21 10.88
CA GLU A 126 -3.02 -3.98 10.21
C GLU A 126 -1.99 -3.22 11.02
N ILE A 127 -2.10 -3.20 12.36
CA ILE A 127 -1.06 -2.70 13.26
C ILE A 127 0.26 -3.41 12.96
N VAL A 128 0.30 -4.72 13.01
CA VAL A 128 1.54 -5.48 12.78
C VAL A 128 2.06 -5.31 11.36
N ALA A 129 1.17 -5.30 10.36
CA ALA A 129 1.52 -5.16 8.95
C ALA A 129 2.21 -3.82 8.66
N THR A 130 1.64 -2.72 9.13
CA THR A 130 2.18 -1.38 8.88
C THR A 130 3.48 -1.14 9.66
N PHE A 131 3.54 -1.61 10.91
CA PHE A 131 4.78 -1.60 11.71
C PHE A 131 5.93 -2.25 10.96
N GLY A 132 5.74 -3.47 10.56
CA GLY A 132 6.80 -4.20 9.88
C GLY A 132 7.20 -3.54 8.56
N LEU A 133 6.23 -3.03 7.79
CA LEU A 133 6.51 -2.30 6.55
C LEU A 133 7.41 -1.09 6.81
N VAL A 134 7.00 -0.20 7.72
CA VAL A 134 7.76 1.02 8.01
C VAL A 134 9.13 0.67 8.62
N PHE A 135 9.18 -0.28 9.54
CA PHE A 135 10.44 -0.70 10.16
C PHE A 135 11.43 -1.28 9.13
N ILE A 136 10.98 -2.17 8.24
CA ILE A 136 11.80 -2.79 7.19
C ILE A 136 12.35 -1.75 6.23
N ILE A 137 11.54 -0.79 5.79
CA ILE A 137 12.00 0.32 4.95
C ILE A 137 13.20 1.00 5.60
N PHE A 138 13.09 1.40 6.86
CA PHE A 138 14.16 2.13 7.54
C PHE A 138 15.36 1.26 7.88
N ALA A 139 15.17 -0.01 8.18
CA ALA A 139 16.26 -0.95 8.43
C ALA A 139 17.15 -1.19 7.19
N THR A 140 16.53 -1.16 6.00
CA THR A 140 17.21 -1.43 4.72
C THR A 140 17.57 -0.17 3.92
N LEU A 141 17.14 1.02 4.38
CA LEU A 141 17.30 2.27 3.62
C LEU A 141 18.76 2.59 3.27
N LYS A 142 19.73 2.19 4.12
CA LYS A 142 21.17 2.38 3.90
C LYS A 142 21.76 1.39 2.88
N ASP A 143 21.08 0.28 2.61
CA ASP A 143 21.58 -0.81 1.78
C ASP A 143 21.22 -0.63 0.30
N GLY A 144 20.62 0.52 -0.03
CA GLY A 144 20.30 0.93 -1.40
C GLY A 144 18.88 0.56 -1.84
N LYS A 145 18.42 1.26 -2.88
CA LYS A 145 17.04 1.20 -3.38
C LYS A 145 16.57 -0.19 -3.80
N THR A 146 17.43 -0.98 -4.41
CA THR A 146 17.08 -2.34 -4.84
C THR A 146 16.83 -3.26 -3.64
N THR A 147 17.64 -3.11 -2.58
CA THR A 147 17.44 -3.86 -1.33
C THR A 147 16.13 -3.45 -0.66
N VAL A 148 15.84 -2.15 -0.58
CA VAL A 148 14.54 -1.67 -0.07
C VAL A 148 13.40 -2.25 -0.90
N ALA A 149 13.48 -2.18 -2.24
CA ALA A 149 12.45 -2.72 -3.12
C ALA A 149 12.21 -4.22 -2.90
N ALA A 150 13.29 -5.01 -2.81
CA ALA A 150 13.19 -6.45 -2.56
C ALA A 150 12.58 -6.75 -1.18
N CYS A 151 13.06 -6.07 -0.12
CA CYS A 151 12.57 -6.29 1.23
C CYS A 151 11.10 -5.87 1.40
N VAL A 152 10.70 -4.72 0.85
CA VAL A 152 9.31 -4.27 0.90
C VAL A 152 8.41 -5.22 0.11
N ALA A 153 8.79 -5.57 -1.11
CA ALA A 153 8.02 -6.47 -1.96
C ALA A 153 7.81 -7.84 -1.30
N THR A 154 8.87 -8.44 -0.78
CA THR A 154 8.79 -9.76 -0.11
C THR A 154 8.06 -9.69 1.22
N TYR A 155 8.20 -8.60 1.99
CA TYR A 155 7.45 -8.42 3.21
C TYR A 155 5.93 -8.32 2.96
N ILE A 156 5.52 -7.52 1.98
CA ILE A 156 4.10 -7.42 1.60
C ILE A 156 3.58 -8.76 1.06
N THR A 157 4.39 -9.46 0.25
CA THR A 157 4.05 -10.82 -0.22
C THR A 157 3.79 -11.75 0.97
N ALA A 158 4.66 -11.75 1.97
CA ALA A 158 4.44 -12.52 3.20
C ALA A 158 3.22 -12.03 3.99
N GLY A 159 3.05 -10.69 4.07
CA GLY A 159 1.97 -10.03 4.78
C GLY A 159 0.56 -10.48 4.35
N TYR A 160 0.36 -10.71 3.07
CA TYR A 160 -0.90 -11.26 2.54
C TYR A 160 -1.29 -12.60 3.20
N TRP A 161 -0.31 -13.36 3.69
CA TRP A 161 -0.50 -14.70 4.23
C TRP A 161 -0.46 -14.77 5.75
N PHE A 162 0.40 -14.00 6.41
CA PHE A 162 0.52 -14.08 7.86
C PHE A 162 -0.42 -13.12 8.61
N THR A 163 -1.11 -12.21 7.90
CA THR A 163 -2.07 -11.29 8.49
C THR A 163 -3.50 -11.61 8.05
N SER A 164 -4.45 -11.58 8.97
CA SER A 164 -5.87 -11.79 8.65
C SER A 164 -6.49 -10.66 7.81
N SER A 165 -5.86 -9.50 7.78
CA SER A 165 -6.25 -8.34 6.97
C SER A 165 -5.77 -8.41 5.52
N THR A 166 -4.84 -9.31 5.20
CA THR A 166 -4.07 -9.33 3.94
C THR A 166 -3.15 -8.13 3.76
N SER A 167 -2.71 -7.50 4.86
CA SER A 167 -1.68 -6.45 4.89
C SER A 167 -1.93 -5.32 3.89
N PHE A 168 -2.97 -4.52 4.11
CA PHE A 168 -3.16 -3.30 3.32
C PHE A 168 -2.02 -2.32 3.58
N ALA A 169 -1.73 -2.08 4.87
CA ALA A 169 -0.59 -1.30 5.35
C ALA A 169 -0.42 0.06 4.63
N ASN A 170 -1.54 0.60 4.07
CA ASN A 170 -1.50 1.80 3.22
C ASN A 170 -2.88 2.47 3.16
N PRO A 171 -3.07 3.66 3.76
CA PRO A 171 -4.38 4.31 3.82
C PRO A 171 -4.90 4.75 2.45
N ALA A 172 -4.04 5.08 1.50
CA ALA A 172 -4.48 5.42 0.14
C ALA A 172 -5.01 4.19 -0.61
N VAL A 173 -4.39 3.02 -0.40
CA VAL A 173 -4.87 1.73 -0.92
C VAL A 173 -6.18 1.35 -0.24
N ALA A 174 -6.30 1.51 1.08
CA ALA A 174 -7.53 1.22 1.81
C ALA A 174 -8.70 2.07 1.29
N ILE A 175 -8.50 3.38 1.10
CA ILE A 175 -9.51 4.26 0.50
C ILE A 175 -9.88 3.81 -0.92
N ALA A 176 -8.91 3.55 -1.79
CA ALA A 176 -9.18 3.18 -3.17
C ALA A 176 -9.97 1.87 -3.29
N ARG A 177 -9.64 0.87 -2.47
CA ARG A 177 -10.29 -0.45 -2.48
C ARG A 177 -11.74 -0.42 -2.01
N THR A 178 -12.26 0.70 -1.50
CA THR A 178 -13.70 0.88 -1.27
C THR A 178 -14.50 1.01 -2.55
N PHE A 179 -13.84 1.34 -3.67
CA PHE A 179 -14.47 1.62 -4.96
C PHE A 179 -14.38 0.46 -5.96
N THR A 180 -14.22 -0.77 -5.46
CA THR A 180 -14.28 -1.98 -6.29
C THR A 180 -15.02 -3.11 -5.56
N GLU A 181 -16.08 -3.63 -6.16
CA GLU A 181 -16.75 -4.84 -5.67
C GLU A 181 -16.03 -6.06 -6.26
N SER A 182 -14.94 -6.46 -5.62
CA SER A 182 -14.06 -7.53 -6.07
C SER A 182 -13.44 -8.29 -4.89
N PHE A 183 -12.68 -9.34 -5.20
CA PHE A 183 -11.89 -10.09 -4.20
C PHE A 183 -11.08 -9.16 -3.29
N THR A 184 -10.57 -8.07 -3.83
CA THR A 184 -9.72 -7.12 -3.11
C THR A 184 -10.48 -6.01 -2.39
N GLY A 185 -11.79 -5.87 -2.61
CA GLY A 185 -12.60 -4.79 -2.05
C GLY A 185 -12.65 -4.75 -0.52
N ILE A 186 -13.07 -3.60 0.01
CA ILE A 186 -13.35 -3.38 1.43
C ILE A 186 -14.57 -2.47 1.57
N ASN A 187 -15.49 -2.82 2.46
CA ASN A 187 -16.61 -1.95 2.77
C ASN A 187 -16.13 -0.61 3.34
N TYR A 188 -16.69 0.49 2.84
CA TYR A 188 -16.30 1.85 3.26
C TYR A 188 -16.44 2.09 4.77
N LEU A 189 -17.35 1.40 5.45
CA LEU A 189 -17.53 1.48 6.91
C LEU A 189 -16.34 0.89 7.68
N ASN A 190 -15.60 -0.05 7.09
CA ASN A 190 -14.42 -0.65 7.71
C ASN A 190 -13.13 0.12 7.42
N THR A 191 -13.08 0.93 6.36
CA THR A 191 -11.89 1.68 5.95
C THR A 191 -11.32 2.60 7.02
N PRO A 192 -12.13 3.35 7.81
CA PRO A 192 -11.60 4.17 8.91
C PRO A 192 -10.82 3.37 9.96
N THR A 193 -11.27 2.14 10.26
CA THR A 193 -10.59 1.25 11.22
C THR A 193 -9.19 0.87 10.73
N TYR A 194 -9.03 0.58 9.43
CA TYR A 194 -7.72 0.34 8.82
C TYR A 194 -6.81 1.55 8.92
N ILE A 195 -7.30 2.73 8.53
CA ILE A 195 -6.51 3.97 8.57
C ILE A 195 -6.05 4.29 10.00
N ILE A 196 -6.91 4.08 11.00
CA ILE A 196 -6.55 4.32 12.41
C ILE A 196 -5.49 3.31 12.87
N ALA A 197 -5.64 2.02 12.57
CA ALA A 197 -4.65 0.99 12.89
C ALA A 197 -3.29 1.32 12.30
N GLU A 198 -3.26 1.61 11.00
CA GLU A 198 -2.06 1.95 10.25
C GLU A 198 -1.38 3.24 10.75
N LEU A 199 -2.16 4.25 11.19
CA LEU A 199 -1.62 5.49 11.76
C LEU A 199 -0.94 5.25 13.11
N ILE A 200 -1.63 4.56 14.02
CA ILE A 200 -1.09 4.25 15.37
C ILE A 200 0.26 3.59 15.21
N ASP A 201 0.35 2.68 14.32
CA ASP A 201 1.51 1.84 14.18
C ASP A 201 2.66 2.49 13.42
N ALA A 202 2.37 3.29 12.39
CA ALA A 202 3.38 4.13 11.76
C ALA A 202 4.08 5.04 12.79
N LEU A 203 3.32 5.56 13.78
CA LEU A 203 3.88 6.38 14.86
C LEU A 203 4.74 5.53 15.83
N VAL A 204 4.28 4.33 16.20
CA VAL A 204 5.05 3.39 17.04
C VAL A 204 6.34 2.97 16.35
N ALA A 205 6.26 2.62 15.05
CA ALA A 205 7.43 2.29 14.25
C ALA A 205 8.46 3.43 14.24
N VAL A 206 8.01 4.69 14.03
CA VAL A 206 8.89 5.87 14.05
C VAL A 206 9.59 6.03 15.40
N LEU A 207 8.91 5.81 16.52
CA LEU A 207 9.53 5.89 17.85
C LEU A 207 10.66 4.87 18.00
N LEU A 208 10.45 3.63 17.61
CA LEU A 208 11.47 2.59 17.67
C LEU A 208 12.61 2.82 16.67
N ILE A 209 12.30 3.27 15.44
CA ILE A 209 13.31 3.61 14.44
C ILE A 209 14.25 4.70 14.96
N LYS A 210 13.71 5.76 15.58
CA LYS A 210 14.53 6.83 16.18
C LYS A 210 15.43 6.31 17.29
N LYS A 211 14.96 5.33 18.08
CA LYS A 211 15.72 4.75 19.19
C LYS A 211 16.79 3.75 18.74
N LEU A 212 16.50 2.95 17.70
CA LEU A 212 17.33 1.81 17.30
C LEU A 212 18.21 2.07 16.08
N LEU A 213 17.71 2.84 15.10
CA LEU A 213 18.33 2.95 13.78
C LEU A 213 18.91 4.35 13.50
N LEU A 214 18.45 5.40 14.17
CA LEU A 214 18.84 6.79 13.91
C LEU A 214 19.67 7.41 15.06
N LYS A 215 20.41 6.60 15.79
CA LYS A 215 21.37 7.07 16.80
C LYS A 215 22.58 7.70 16.16
#